data_fc5a7220ca98cfa9506518250129f598
#
_entry.id   fc5a7220ca98cfa9506518250129f598
#
_cell.length_a   1.000
_cell.length_b   1.000
_cell.length_c   1.000
_cell.angle_alpha   90.00
_cell.angle_beta   90.00
_cell.angle_gamma   90.00
#
_symmetry.space_group_name_H-M   'P 1'
#
loop_
_entity.id
_entity.type
_entity.pdbx_description
1 polymer ?
#
loop_
_entity_poly.entity_id
_entity_poly.type
_entity_poly.pdbx_seq_one_letter_code
_entity_poly.pdbx_strand_id
1 'polypeptide(L)'
;MYRIYLLLLSALLVFASCSEHPQFVRNDIQVCQTEGFTGYFVPDGIGSHGLLYVDRGKLYAEEHRVEISKRFGKTYVKGEELESTRCTLTRYTNPASHTITEGVDYLHPHFKISTTREVEYGRANGFWISYPYDNSGNYGRIVMDKLEDLLRNEQEEQSLRLDVYAPDDEGNHLRPLLVMIHEGAFFSGDKADDASSRWCEQFASCGYVAVSVNYRLGFNLFSFSVSEAAYSALQDVNAAIRYLLAHRVTYRIDPDKIFLAGCSAGAIVALNTAFLNDSIIPESMQEVAAKLGPLSSIPVTPAYDEPFTIRAVGNMWGAVLDPEILKSSSASIISFHGKYDPVVPYGEGIPFEPFVKEMLREMPGGSWAGSYLAKKVMPEVYGSSCVDAEAKKIGKLSVLHSYNIHKHTLVRNDDTGELNELHEEFFEKMNTFFVDEMIGQPVALQHSFSDSQLFLIEQPDNVKDCSWSIQDGFITESLRPTQVRVLLKGESHNPVLTVKGVYASDIAFEESWELKEH
;
A
#
# COMPACT_ATOMS: atom_id res chain seq x y z
N MET A 1 61.23 0.76 -7.41
CA MET A 1 60.69 -0.57 -7.06
C MET A 1 60.51 -0.76 -5.55
N TYR A 2 61.58 -0.69 -4.79
CA TYR A 2 61.49 -0.70 -3.31
C TYR A 2 60.57 0.37 -2.74
N ARG A 3 60.38 1.50 -3.41
CA ARG A 3 59.53 2.62 -2.96
C ARG A 3 58.02 2.35 -3.10
N ILE A 4 57.56 1.51 -4.02
CA ILE A 4 56.12 1.22 -4.13
C ILE A 4 55.69 0.13 -3.14
N TYR A 5 56.58 -0.82 -2.89
CA TYR A 5 56.35 -1.81 -1.85
C TYR A 5 56.38 -1.18 -0.44
N LEU A 6 57.34 -0.26 -0.24
CA LEU A 6 57.36 0.57 0.97
C LEU A 6 56.16 1.53 1.02
N LEU A 7 55.70 2.05 -0.12
CA LEU A 7 54.49 2.84 -0.20
C LEU A 7 53.20 2.00 0.02
N LEU A 8 53.11 0.80 -0.54
CA LEU A 8 52.04 -0.13 -0.25
C LEU A 8 52.09 -0.68 1.18
N LEU A 9 53.29 -0.99 1.70
CA LEU A 9 53.48 -1.41 3.08
C LEU A 9 53.44 -0.23 4.05
N SER A 10 53.95 0.96 3.68
CA SER A 10 53.83 2.16 4.50
C SER A 10 52.43 2.74 4.44
N ALA A 11 51.72 2.60 3.32
CA ALA A 11 50.28 2.83 3.27
C ALA A 11 49.51 1.86 4.21
N LEU A 12 49.86 0.59 4.20
CA LEU A 12 49.34 -0.41 5.14
C LEU A 12 49.68 -0.14 6.59
N LEU A 13 50.85 0.45 6.87
CA LEU A 13 51.30 0.81 8.23
C LEU A 13 50.84 2.21 8.68
N VAL A 14 50.71 3.14 7.75
CA VAL A 14 50.23 4.51 8.01
C VAL A 14 48.71 4.55 8.20
N PHE A 15 47.97 3.67 7.58
CA PHE A 15 46.51 3.55 7.77
C PHE A 15 46.13 3.04 9.16
N ALA A 16 47.05 2.45 9.89
CA ALA A 16 46.82 2.06 11.28
C ALA A 16 46.95 3.24 12.30
N SER A 17 47.34 4.43 11.85
CA SER A 17 47.70 5.52 12.77
C SER A 17 47.22 6.94 12.44
N CYS A 18 46.56 7.19 11.30
CA CYS A 18 46.15 8.55 10.94
C CYS A 18 44.77 8.63 10.30
N SER A 19 44.00 9.58 10.78
CA SER A 19 42.65 9.93 10.29
C SER A 19 42.63 10.74 8.97
N GLU A 20 43.77 11.00 8.34
CA GLU A 20 43.88 11.66 7.03
C GLU A 20 44.45 10.69 5.99
N HIS A 21 43.71 10.47 4.92
CA HIS A 21 44.02 9.49 3.90
C HIS A 21 45.14 9.99 2.98
N PRO A 22 46.24 9.25 2.81
CA PRO A 22 47.20 9.57 1.76
C PRO A 22 46.54 9.38 0.40
N GLN A 23 46.58 10.41 -0.43
CA GLN A 23 46.17 10.33 -1.82
C GLN A 23 47.28 9.61 -2.60
N PHE A 24 46.98 8.38 -2.99
CA PHE A 24 47.82 7.66 -3.95
C PHE A 24 47.22 7.90 -5.32
N VAL A 25 48.03 8.35 -6.26
CA VAL A 25 47.52 8.70 -7.57
C VAL A 25 48.18 7.82 -8.61
N ARG A 26 47.41 6.90 -9.14
CA ARG A 26 47.60 6.32 -10.46
C ARG A 26 46.29 6.49 -11.23
N ASN A 27 46.33 6.87 -12.50
CA ASN A 27 45.13 7.17 -13.28
C ASN A 27 44.13 6.00 -13.41
N ASP A 28 44.50 4.84 -12.93
CA ASP A 28 43.81 3.58 -13.13
C ASP A 28 43.69 2.73 -11.84
N ILE A 29 44.12 3.28 -10.70
CA ILE A 29 43.92 2.64 -9.40
C ILE A 29 42.94 3.46 -8.57
N GLN A 30 41.88 2.82 -8.11
CA GLN A 30 40.87 3.39 -7.23
C GLN A 30 41.00 2.78 -5.83
N VAL A 31 40.82 3.58 -4.80
CA VAL A 31 40.85 3.14 -3.40
C VAL A 31 39.46 3.23 -2.82
N CYS A 32 38.93 2.13 -2.34
CA CYS A 32 37.72 2.08 -1.55
C CYS A 32 38.09 1.99 -0.08
N GLN A 33 37.46 2.82 0.74
CA GLN A 33 37.58 2.75 2.19
C GLN A 33 36.19 2.67 2.82
N THR A 34 35.94 1.57 3.50
CA THR A 34 34.81 1.37 4.40
C THR A 34 35.37 1.10 5.81
N GLU A 35 34.54 1.13 6.84
CA GLU A 35 35.00 0.81 8.20
C GLU A 35 35.78 -0.50 8.26
N GLY A 36 37.08 -0.40 8.58
CA GLY A 36 37.99 -1.55 8.71
C GLY A 36 38.53 -2.13 7.40
N PHE A 37 38.28 -1.51 6.24
CA PHE A 37 38.70 -2.03 4.94
C PHE A 37 39.26 -0.95 4.02
N THR A 38 40.35 -1.28 3.32
CA THR A 38 40.95 -0.45 2.27
C THR A 38 41.19 -1.27 1.03
N GLY A 39 40.62 -0.86 -0.10
CA GLY A 39 40.78 -1.52 -1.39
C GLY A 39 41.43 -0.63 -2.43
N TYR A 40 42.15 -1.25 -3.35
CA TYR A 40 42.86 -0.61 -4.45
C TYR A 40 42.47 -1.26 -5.77
N PHE A 41 42.05 -0.48 -6.73
CA PHE A 41 41.75 -0.98 -8.06
C PHE A 41 42.95 -0.79 -8.98
N VAL A 42 43.42 -1.87 -9.62
CA VAL A 42 44.55 -1.87 -10.56
C VAL A 42 44.05 -2.41 -11.89
N PRO A 43 43.74 -1.57 -12.88
CA PRO A 43 43.22 -2.03 -14.18
C PRO A 43 44.18 -2.86 -15.01
N ASP A 44 45.47 -2.59 -14.94
CA ASP A 44 46.47 -3.27 -15.79
C ASP A 44 47.72 -3.72 -15.02
N GLY A 45 48.10 -4.96 -15.15
CA GLY A 45 49.43 -5.43 -14.78
C GLY A 45 49.55 -6.49 -13.71
N ILE A 46 48.46 -6.84 -13.04
CA ILE A 46 48.42 -8.01 -12.16
C ILE A 46 47.18 -8.81 -12.54
N GLY A 47 47.32 -9.57 -13.65
CA GLY A 47 46.20 -10.29 -14.25
C GLY A 47 45.05 -9.32 -14.60
N SER A 48 44.57 -9.33 -15.78
CA SER A 48 43.57 -8.43 -16.34
C SER A 48 42.53 -7.93 -15.33
N HIS A 49 42.49 -6.63 -15.03
CA HIS A 49 41.42 -5.93 -14.31
C HIS A 49 41.26 -6.28 -12.82
N GLY A 50 42.37 -6.35 -12.09
CA GLY A 50 42.24 -6.75 -10.70
C GLY A 50 42.02 -5.63 -9.72
N LEU A 51 40.97 -5.71 -8.90
CA LEU A 51 40.91 -5.01 -7.66
C LEU A 51 41.96 -5.61 -6.70
N LEU A 52 42.92 -4.78 -6.28
CA LEU A 52 43.86 -5.15 -5.25
C LEU A 52 43.41 -4.54 -3.92
N TYR A 53 43.11 -5.34 -2.93
CA TYR A 53 42.64 -4.85 -1.64
C TYR A 53 43.25 -5.62 -0.47
N VAL A 54 43.24 -5.00 0.71
CA VAL A 54 43.69 -5.62 1.94
C VAL A 54 42.49 -5.87 2.85
N ASP A 55 42.27 -7.13 3.20
CA ASP A 55 41.28 -7.50 4.18
C ASP A 55 41.98 -8.25 5.33
N ARG A 56 41.68 -7.86 6.59
CA ARG A 56 42.27 -8.45 7.82
C ARG A 56 43.78 -8.65 7.73
N GLY A 57 44.49 -7.70 7.12
CA GLY A 57 45.94 -7.71 6.98
C GLY A 57 46.48 -8.65 5.87
N LYS A 58 45.62 -9.22 5.05
CA LYS A 58 46.02 -10.02 3.89
C LYS A 58 45.71 -9.27 2.61
N LEU A 59 46.58 -9.42 1.59
CA LEU A 59 46.39 -8.83 0.28
C LEU A 59 45.65 -9.80 -0.64
N TYR A 60 44.67 -9.28 -1.35
CA TYR A 60 43.88 -10.01 -2.34
C TYR A 60 43.93 -9.27 -3.66
N ALA A 61 43.79 -10.02 -4.77
CA ALA A 61 43.51 -9.49 -6.09
C ALA A 61 42.22 -10.19 -6.57
N GLU A 62 41.23 -9.40 -6.92
CA GLU A 62 39.89 -9.90 -7.21
C GLU A 62 39.36 -10.71 -6.00
N GLU A 63 38.90 -11.92 -6.21
CA GLU A 63 38.38 -12.82 -5.16
C GLU A 63 39.47 -13.71 -4.53
N HIS A 64 40.70 -13.62 -5.02
CA HIS A 64 41.75 -14.57 -4.65
C HIS A 64 42.82 -13.92 -3.80
N ARG A 65 43.22 -14.63 -2.75
CA ARG A 65 44.40 -14.26 -1.97
C ARG A 65 45.64 -14.23 -2.82
N VAL A 66 46.39 -13.12 -2.76
CA VAL A 66 47.59 -12.90 -3.55
C VAL A 66 48.83 -13.16 -2.71
N GLU A 67 49.71 -14.01 -3.19
CA GLU A 67 51.03 -14.19 -2.59
C GLU A 67 51.96 -13.06 -3.01
N ILE A 68 52.51 -12.39 -1.99
CA ILE A 68 53.56 -11.40 -2.19
C ILE A 68 54.88 -12.02 -1.82
N SER A 69 55.83 -12.03 -2.76
CA SER A 69 57.18 -12.47 -2.49
C SER A 69 58.19 -11.37 -2.78
N LYS A 70 59.28 -11.37 -2.04
CA LYS A 70 60.41 -10.46 -2.24
C LYS A 70 61.59 -11.28 -2.72
N ARG A 71 62.16 -10.90 -3.86
CA ARG A 71 63.43 -11.47 -4.36
C ARG A 71 64.32 -10.34 -4.85
N PHE A 72 65.59 -10.30 -4.33
CA PHE A 72 66.61 -9.32 -4.76
C PHE A 72 66.15 -7.84 -4.70
N GLY A 73 65.38 -7.50 -3.68
CA GLY A 73 64.89 -6.11 -3.50
C GLY A 73 63.67 -5.74 -4.35
N LYS A 74 63.17 -6.66 -5.16
CA LYS A 74 61.98 -6.51 -5.97
C LYS A 74 60.77 -7.19 -5.34
N THR A 75 59.59 -6.66 -5.61
CA THR A 75 58.30 -7.20 -5.16
C THR A 75 57.59 -7.89 -6.32
N TYR A 76 57.18 -9.08 -6.06
CA TYR A 76 56.42 -9.91 -7.00
C TYR A 76 55.04 -10.20 -6.42
N VAL A 77 54.02 -10.05 -7.22
CA VAL A 77 52.64 -10.42 -6.89
C VAL A 77 52.24 -11.55 -7.85
N LYS A 78 51.82 -12.68 -7.32
CA LYS A 78 51.56 -13.91 -8.10
C LYS A 78 52.78 -14.33 -8.97
N GLY A 79 54.00 -14.00 -8.55
CA GLY A 79 55.22 -14.30 -9.32
C GLY A 79 55.63 -13.28 -10.38
N GLU A 80 54.84 -12.30 -10.68
CA GLU A 80 55.13 -11.20 -11.62
C GLU A 80 55.70 -9.98 -10.88
N GLU A 81 56.67 -9.30 -11.51
CA GLU A 81 57.31 -8.11 -10.93
C GLU A 81 56.38 -6.89 -11.03
N LEU A 82 56.16 -6.22 -9.92
CA LEU A 82 55.37 -4.99 -9.85
C LEU A 82 56.21 -3.82 -10.41
N GLU A 83 55.90 -3.32 -11.57
CA GLU A 83 56.57 -2.14 -12.15
C GLU A 83 56.17 -0.86 -11.45
N SER A 84 57.18 -0.18 -10.90
CA SER A 84 57.01 0.89 -9.92
C SER A 84 56.64 2.26 -10.47
N THR A 85 56.72 2.49 -11.75
CA THR A 85 56.71 3.85 -12.32
C THR A 85 55.35 4.36 -12.79
N ARG A 86 54.31 3.56 -12.69
CA ARG A 86 52.99 3.85 -13.28
C ARG A 86 51.84 4.03 -12.30
N CYS A 87 52.06 4.00 -10.98
CA CYS A 87 50.93 3.90 -10.05
C CYS A 87 50.62 5.19 -9.32
N THR A 88 49.47 5.76 -9.60
CA THR A 88 48.83 6.82 -8.82
C THR A 88 47.50 6.26 -8.27
N LEU A 89 47.39 6.10 -6.95
CA LEU A 89 46.16 5.57 -6.34
C LEU A 89 45.13 6.69 -6.20
N THR A 90 43.97 6.53 -6.81
CA THR A 90 42.83 7.43 -6.57
C THR A 90 41.83 6.79 -5.61
N ARG A 91 41.12 7.64 -4.88
CA ARG A 91 40.06 7.18 -4.00
C ARG A 91 38.96 6.54 -4.83
N TYR A 92 38.53 5.34 -4.44
CA TYR A 92 37.38 4.70 -5.06
C TYR A 92 36.11 5.54 -4.82
N THR A 93 35.41 5.83 -5.89
CA THR A 93 34.04 6.36 -5.86
C THR A 93 33.16 5.28 -6.48
N ASN A 94 32.15 4.83 -5.75
CA ASN A 94 31.17 3.90 -6.29
C ASN A 94 30.49 4.53 -7.52
N PRO A 95 30.65 3.99 -8.74
CA PRO A 95 30.12 4.60 -9.96
C PRO A 95 28.59 4.59 -10.02
N ALA A 96 27.93 3.78 -9.20
CA ALA A 96 26.48 3.65 -9.12
C ALA A 96 25.86 4.39 -7.93
N SER A 97 26.67 5.11 -7.15
CA SER A 97 26.19 5.89 -6.00
C SER A 97 26.00 7.36 -6.37
N HIS A 98 24.78 7.84 -6.24
CA HIS A 98 24.43 9.25 -6.38
C HIS A 98 23.26 9.61 -5.43
N THR A 99 22.95 10.88 -5.31
CA THR A 99 21.76 11.33 -4.57
C THR A 99 20.53 11.05 -5.44
N ILE A 100 19.66 10.19 -4.96
CA ILE A 100 18.40 9.86 -5.65
C ILE A 100 17.36 10.96 -5.45
N THR A 101 16.40 11.03 -6.36
CA THR A 101 15.18 11.82 -6.17
C THR A 101 14.43 11.35 -4.92
N GLU A 102 13.90 12.27 -4.13
CA GLU A 102 13.08 11.87 -2.97
C GLU A 102 11.76 11.25 -3.45
N GLY A 103 11.49 10.04 -2.99
CA GLY A 103 10.21 9.36 -3.12
C GLY A 103 9.43 9.45 -1.80
N VAL A 104 8.17 9.04 -1.82
CA VAL A 104 7.30 9.01 -0.64
C VAL A 104 7.26 7.59 -0.09
N ASP A 105 7.46 7.46 1.21
CA ASP A 105 7.20 6.21 1.94
C ASP A 105 5.73 6.19 2.37
N TYR A 106 4.90 5.42 1.67
CA TYR A 106 3.49 5.25 2.03
C TYR A 106 3.25 4.09 3.01
N LEU A 107 4.27 3.31 3.38
CA LEU A 107 4.11 2.20 4.32
C LEU A 107 4.15 2.65 5.77
N HIS A 108 4.95 3.68 6.09
CA HIS A 108 5.18 4.07 7.47
C HIS A 108 4.66 5.48 7.78
N PRO A 109 4.04 5.68 8.94
CA PRO A 109 3.59 7.01 9.39
C PRO A 109 4.77 7.95 9.61
N HIS A 110 4.81 9.08 8.91
CA HIS A 110 5.86 10.09 9.06
C HIS A 110 5.38 11.54 8.82
N PHE A 111 4.16 11.71 8.30
CA PHE A 111 3.58 13.03 8.13
C PHE A 111 2.80 13.47 9.38
N LYS A 112 2.92 14.76 9.72
CA LYS A 112 1.89 15.43 10.51
C LYS A 112 0.64 15.56 9.66
N ILE A 113 -0.53 15.52 10.28
CA ILE A 113 -1.80 15.60 9.58
C ILE A 113 -2.54 16.89 9.89
N SER A 114 -3.25 17.40 8.91
CA SER A 114 -4.29 18.42 9.05
C SER A 114 -5.65 17.80 8.76
N THR A 115 -6.69 18.28 9.45
CA THR A 115 -8.05 17.78 9.25
C THR A 115 -8.96 18.95 8.91
N THR A 116 -9.65 18.87 7.77
CA THR A 116 -10.73 19.79 7.39
C THR A 116 -12.06 19.08 7.57
N ARG A 117 -12.85 19.54 8.52
CA ARG A 117 -14.11 18.88 8.89
C ARG A 117 -15.30 19.56 8.22
N GLU A 118 -16.41 18.82 8.12
CA GLU A 118 -17.72 19.30 7.69
C GLU A 118 -17.74 19.89 6.28
N VAL A 119 -16.94 19.35 5.37
CA VAL A 119 -16.91 19.77 3.97
C VAL A 119 -18.18 19.31 3.28
N GLU A 120 -19.02 20.21 2.82
CA GLU A 120 -20.23 19.90 2.04
C GLU A 120 -19.84 19.53 0.61
N TYR A 121 -20.15 18.31 0.17
CA TYR A 121 -19.86 17.83 -1.18
C TYR A 121 -21.09 17.78 -2.10
N GLY A 122 -22.28 17.90 -1.54
CA GLY A 122 -23.53 17.87 -2.29
C GLY A 122 -24.77 18.04 -1.40
N ARG A 123 -25.93 18.02 -2.03
CA ARG A 123 -27.24 18.03 -1.35
C ARG A 123 -28.17 17.04 -2.02
N ALA A 124 -28.98 16.35 -1.22
CA ALA A 124 -29.98 15.42 -1.71
C ALA A 124 -31.09 15.20 -0.69
N ASN A 125 -32.27 14.77 -1.17
CA ASN A 125 -33.38 14.40 -0.30
C ASN A 125 -33.12 13.06 0.36
N GLY A 126 -33.28 12.96 1.67
CA GLY A 126 -33.10 11.76 2.47
C GLY A 126 -33.92 11.79 3.73
N PHE A 127 -34.03 10.63 4.40
CA PHE A 127 -34.79 10.51 5.65
C PHE A 127 -34.04 11.17 6.81
N TRP A 128 -32.75 10.82 6.98
CA TRP A 128 -31.84 11.49 7.89
C TRP A 128 -30.39 11.22 7.50
N ILE A 129 -29.50 12.14 7.84
CA ILE A 129 -28.05 12.03 7.71
C ILE A 129 -27.44 12.29 9.07
N SER A 130 -26.27 11.73 9.33
CA SER A 130 -25.47 11.96 10.53
C SER A 130 -26.27 11.78 11.80
N TYR A 131 -26.02 10.71 12.42
CA TYR A 131 -26.47 10.45 13.76
C TYR A 131 -25.27 10.06 14.59
N PRO A 132 -25.14 10.58 15.83
CA PRO A 132 -24.02 10.20 16.67
C PRO A 132 -23.88 8.69 16.70
N TYR A 133 -22.70 8.20 16.38
CA TYR A 133 -22.41 6.78 16.35
C TYR A 133 -22.57 6.19 17.76
N ASP A 134 -23.41 5.18 17.90
CA ASP A 134 -23.55 4.45 19.15
C ASP A 134 -22.64 3.22 19.12
N ASN A 135 -21.47 3.34 19.74
CA ASN A 135 -20.47 2.26 19.83
C ASN A 135 -20.97 1.04 20.63
N SER A 136 -22.12 1.15 21.30
CA SER A 136 -22.66 0.04 22.09
C SER A 136 -23.10 -1.16 21.26
N GLY A 137 -23.22 -1.01 19.94
CA GLY A 137 -23.78 -2.03 19.05
C GLY A 137 -25.25 -2.36 19.35
N ASN A 138 -25.92 -1.54 20.18
CA ASN A 138 -27.30 -1.77 20.57
C ASN A 138 -28.25 -1.23 19.50
N TYR A 139 -28.43 -1.97 18.43
CA TYR A 139 -29.36 -1.62 17.34
C TYR A 139 -30.78 -1.35 17.84
N GLY A 140 -31.23 -2.04 18.89
CA GLY A 140 -32.55 -1.80 19.49
C GLY A 140 -32.67 -0.39 20.07
N ARG A 141 -31.65 0.12 20.75
CA ARG A 141 -31.59 1.49 21.24
C ARG A 141 -31.56 2.49 20.10
N ILE A 142 -30.71 2.26 19.08
CA ILE A 142 -30.63 3.13 17.88
C ILE A 142 -32.00 3.25 17.21
N VAL A 143 -32.72 2.12 17.06
CA VAL A 143 -34.08 2.11 16.49
C VAL A 143 -35.06 2.93 17.36
N MET A 144 -34.98 2.80 18.68
CA MET A 144 -35.84 3.54 19.58
C MET A 144 -35.57 5.05 19.55
N ASP A 145 -34.29 5.44 19.51
CA ASP A 145 -33.88 6.84 19.43
C ASP A 145 -34.28 7.50 18.10
N LYS A 146 -34.39 6.70 17.04
CA LYS A 146 -34.85 7.13 15.70
C LYS A 146 -36.34 6.90 15.44
N LEU A 147 -37.09 6.44 16.44
CA LEU A 147 -38.50 6.05 16.25
C LEU A 147 -39.36 7.19 15.72
N GLU A 148 -39.14 8.42 16.18
CA GLU A 148 -39.85 9.61 15.70
C GLU A 148 -39.60 9.89 14.22
N ASP A 149 -38.33 9.86 13.78
CA ASP A 149 -37.95 10.06 12.39
C ASP A 149 -38.51 8.95 11.49
N LEU A 150 -38.47 7.71 11.98
CA LEU A 150 -39.03 6.56 11.30
C LEU A 150 -40.57 6.67 11.10
N LEU A 151 -41.28 7.18 12.10
CA LEU A 151 -42.74 7.34 12.05
C LEU A 151 -43.18 8.52 11.18
N ARG A 152 -42.36 9.58 11.06
CA ARG A 152 -42.64 10.69 10.13
C ARG A 152 -42.61 10.25 8.69
N ASN A 153 -41.66 9.40 8.36
CA ASN A 153 -41.47 8.84 6.99
C ASN A 153 -41.42 9.93 5.89
N GLU A 154 -40.89 11.09 6.24
CA GLU A 154 -40.74 12.26 5.36
C GLU A 154 -39.25 12.39 4.92
N GLN A 155 -39.04 12.84 3.70
CA GLN A 155 -37.71 13.16 3.19
C GLN A 155 -37.53 14.67 3.13
N GLU A 156 -36.37 15.13 3.57
CA GLU A 156 -35.97 16.53 3.50
C GLU A 156 -34.64 16.68 2.76
N GLU A 157 -34.40 17.84 2.16
CA GLU A 157 -33.11 18.14 1.57
C GLU A 157 -32.04 18.25 2.65
N GLN A 158 -30.99 17.49 2.49
CA GLN A 158 -29.91 17.37 3.46
C GLN A 158 -28.56 17.71 2.82
N SER A 159 -27.68 18.29 3.63
CA SER A 159 -26.29 18.56 3.29
C SER A 159 -25.48 17.28 3.44
N LEU A 160 -24.84 16.86 2.36
CA LEU A 160 -23.94 15.71 2.32
C LEU A 160 -22.52 16.16 2.66
N ARG A 161 -21.91 15.59 3.70
CA ARG A 161 -20.64 16.09 4.26
C ARG A 161 -19.59 15.01 4.36
N LEU A 162 -18.34 15.44 4.33
CA LEU A 162 -17.16 14.60 4.54
C LEU A 162 -16.11 15.33 5.39
N ASP A 163 -15.21 14.58 5.98
CA ASP A 163 -14.03 15.09 6.67
C ASP A 163 -12.79 14.66 5.88
N VAL A 164 -11.88 15.61 5.63
CA VAL A 164 -10.64 15.38 4.90
C VAL A 164 -9.47 15.39 5.86
N TYR A 165 -8.68 14.34 5.82
CA TYR A 165 -7.42 14.17 6.54
C TYR A 165 -6.28 14.14 5.53
N ALA A 166 -5.32 15.02 5.65
CA ALA A 166 -4.23 15.14 4.69
C ALA A 166 -2.90 15.45 5.38
N PRO A 167 -1.77 15.09 4.79
CA PRO A 167 -0.46 15.53 5.26
C PRO A 167 -0.37 17.06 5.33
N ASP A 168 0.13 17.54 6.48
CA ASP A 168 0.42 18.96 6.73
C ASP A 168 1.86 19.25 6.31
N ASP A 169 2.08 19.39 5.01
CA ASP A 169 3.37 19.69 4.42
C ASP A 169 3.27 20.68 3.25
N GLU A 170 4.40 21.31 2.92
CA GLU A 170 4.53 22.25 1.79
C GLU A 170 4.83 21.55 0.45
N GLY A 171 4.89 20.21 0.42
CA GLY A 171 5.20 19.44 -0.79
C GLY A 171 4.14 19.61 -1.89
N ASN A 172 4.57 19.47 -3.14
CA ASN A 172 3.69 19.56 -4.31
C ASN A 172 3.31 18.19 -4.90
N HIS A 173 3.59 17.10 -4.19
CA HIS A 173 3.28 15.76 -4.66
C HIS A 173 1.78 15.53 -4.72
N LEU A 174 1.32 14.93 -5.81
CA LEU A 174 -0.03 14.38 -5.86
C LEU A 174 -0.07 13.13 -4.99
N ARG A 175 -1.18 12.93 -4.29
CA ARG A 175 -1.34 11.92 -3.26
C ARG A 175 -2.45 10.94 -3.61
N PRO A 176 -2.33 9.67 -3.25
CA PRO A 176 -3.44 8.74 -3.38
C PRO A 176 -4.62 9.20 -2.53
N LEU A 177 -5.83 9.00 -3.06
CA LEU A 177 -7.09 9.27 -2.37
C LEU A 177 -7.60 7.96 -1.76
N LEU A 178 -7.90 7.97 -0.46
CA LEU A 178 -8.69 6.95 0.21
C LEU A 178 -10.04 7.53 0.63
N VAL A 179 -11.14 6.91 0.22
CA VAL A 179 -12.48 7.22 0.73
C VAL A 179 -12.92 6.11 1.67
N MET A 180 -13.04 6.44 2.96
CA MET A 180 -13.51 5.57 4.03
C MET A 180 -15.01 5.77 4.24
N ILE A 181 -15.77 4.67 4.29
CA ILE A 181 -17.23 4.66 4.36
C ILE A 181 -17.65 3.92 5.63
N HIS A 182 -18.36 4.61 6.53
CA HIS A 182 -18.75 4.08 7.82
C HIS A 182 -19.82 2.99 7.73
N GLU A 183 -19.92 2.17 8.75
CA GLU A 183 -20.94 1.13 8.92
C GLU A 183 -22.29 1.70 9.44
N GLY A 184 -23.27 0.84 9.73
CA GLY A 184 -24.51 1.23 10.37
C GLY A 184 -25.78 0.84 9.61
N ALA A 185 -25.71 -0.20 8.76
CA ALA A 185 -26.85 -0.83 8.08
C ALA A 185 -27.72 0.14 7.24
N PHE A 186 -27.14 1.20 6.71
CA PHE A 186 -27.82 2.31 6.01
C PHE A 186 -28.81 3.06 6.90
N PHE A 187 -28.75 2.87 8.20
CA PHE A 187 -29.72 3.38 9.16
C PHE A 187 -29.08 4.32 10.18
N SER A 188 -27.82 4.09 10.54
CA SER A 188 -27.06 4.85 11.51
C SER A 188 -25.60 5.00 11.07
N GLY A 189 -24.79 5.65 11.88
CA GLY A 189 -23.38 5.88 11.62
C GLY A 189 -23.07 7.33 11.31
N ASP A 190 -21.81 7.66 11.37
CA ASP A 190 -21.29 9.00 11.09
C ASP A 190 -19.84 8.93 10.62
N LYS A 191 -19.43 9.87 9.75
CA LYS A 191 -18.04 10.04 9.31
C LYS A 191 -17.05 10.26 10.44
N ALA A 192 -17.54 10.71 11.61
CA ALA A 192 -16.74 10.91 12.82
C ALA A 192 -16.66 9.64 13.71
N ASP A 193 -17.15 8.49 13.23
CA ASP A 193 -16.91 7.20 13.89
C ASP A 193 -15.41 7.01 14.14
N ASP A 194 -15.08 6.59 15.37
CA ASP A 194 -13.68 6.51 15.83
C ASP A 194 -12.83 5.51 15.03
N ALA A 195 -13.40 4.39 14.56
CA ALA A 195 -12.66 3.45 13.71
C ALA A 195 -12.31 4.06 12.36
N SER A 196 -13.30 4.62 11.68
CA SER A 196 -13.13 5.27 10.38
C SER A 196 -12.20 6.48 10.44
N SER A 197 -12.38 7.34 11.46
CA SER A 197 -11.54 8.51 11.67
C SER A 197 -10.09 8.13 11.93
N ARG A 198 -9.84 7.11 12.77
CA ARG A 198 -8.50 6.66 13.09
C ARG A 198 -7.79 6.05 11.89
N TRP A 199 -8.47 5.25 11.06
CA TRP A 199 -7.88 4.78 9.79
C TRP A 199 -7.57 5.95 8.86
N CYS A 200 -8.45 6.95 8.74
CA CYS A 200 -8.14 8.14 7.95
C CYS A 200 -6.91 8.88 8.47
N GLU A 201 -6.74 9.03 9.79
CA GLU A 201 -5.56 9.62 10.40
C GLU A 201 -4.29 8.81 10.09
N GLN A 202 -4.35 7.48 10.21
CA GLN A 202 -3.23 6.58 9.92
C GLN A 202 -2.82 6.66 8.45
N PHE A 203 -3.76 6.54 7.51
CA PHE A 203 -3.48 6.67 6.08
C PHE A 203 -2.93 8.07 5.73
N ALA A 204 -3.49 9.13 6.29
CA ALA A 204 -2.98 10.48 6.07
C ALA A 204 -1.55 10.64 6.61
N SER A 205 -1.23 10.04 7.77
CA SER A 205 0.14 10.06 8.30
C SER A 205 1.15 9.28 7.44
N CYS A 206 0.67 8.34 6.63
CA CYS A 206 1.44 7.63 5.60
C CYS A 206 1.48 8.37 4.25
N GLY A 207 0.83 9.52 4.11
CA GLY A 207 0.92 10.33 2.89
C GLY A 207 -0.32 10.36 2.00
N TYR A 208 -1.40 9.68 2.34
CA TYR A 208 -2.66 9.74 1.59
C TYR A 208 -3.45 11.03 1.86
N VAL A 209 -4.31 11.39 0.95
CA VAL A 209 -5.51 12.18 1.27
C VAL A 209 -6.59 11.18 1.63
N ALA A 210 -6.90 11.06 2.92
CA ALA A 210 -7.92 10.16 3.42
C ALA A 210 -9.19 10.93 3.78
N VAL A 211 -10.34 10.40 3.41
CA VAL A 211 -11.62 11.08 3.58
C VAL A 211 -12.61 10.15 4.24
N SER A 212 -13.24 10.58 5.33
CA SER A 212 -14.38 9.90 5.91
C SER A 212 -15.67 10.58 5.43
N VAL A 213 -16.59 9.80 4.86
CA VAL A 213 -17.76 10.32 4.17
C VAL A 213 -19.05 9.95 4.87
N ASN A 214 -19.95 10.93 5.07
CA ASN A 214 -21.35 10.68 5.38
C ASN A 214 -22.14 10.46 4.11
N TYR A 215 -23.10 9.55 4.16
CA TYR A 215 -24.08 9.27 3.12
C TYR A 215 -25.49 9.30 3.71
N ARG A 216 -26.53 9.45 2.87
CA ARG A 216 -27.93 9.48 3.32
C ARG A 216 -28.29 8.20 4.05
N LEU A 217 -28.82 8.38 5.26
CA LEU A 217 -29.27 7.30 6.13
C LEU A 217 -30.80 7.24 6.15
N GLY A 218 -31.30 6.07 6.52
CA GLY A 218 -32.71 5.82 6.72
C GLY A 218 -33.44 5.37 5.46
N PHE A 219 -34.55 4.74 5.70
CA PHE A 219 -35.42 4.20 4.67
C PHE A 219 -36.86 4.18 5.12
N ASN A 220 -37.78 4.11 4.15
CA ASN A 220 -39.20 3.98 4.42
C ASN A 220 -39.51 2.65 5.12
N LEU A 221 -39.94 2.72 6.38
CA LEU A 221 -40.28 1.53 7.17
C LEU A 221 -41.50 0.77 6.67
N PHE A 222 -42.46 1.46 6.06
CA PHE A 222 -43.69 0.80 5.59
C PHE A 222 -43.45 -0.01 4.31
N SER A 223 -42.53 0.42 3.45
CA SER A 223 -42.10 -0.30 2.25
C SER A 223 -40.81 -1.10 2.45
N PHE A 224 -40.14 -0.94 3.60
CA PHE A 224 -38.83 -1.54 3.86
C PHE A 224 -37.83 -1.31 2.73
N SER A 225 -37.68 -0.07 2.30
CA SER A 225 -36.89 0.32 1.13
C SER A 225 -35.37 0.36 1.41
N VAL A 226 -34.82 -0.68 2.03
CA VAL A 226 -33.37 -0.78 2.32
C VAL A 226 -32.55 -0.74 1.03
N SER A 227 -33.04 -1.34 -0.05
CA SER A 227 -32.37 -1.26 -1.35
C SER A 227 -32.31 0.16 -1.89
N GLU A 228 -33.31 1.00 -1.62
CA GLU A 228 -33.29 2.42 -1.99
C GLU A 228 -32.25 3.18 -1.16
N ALA A 229 -32.12 2.89 0.14
CA ALA A 229 -31.10 3.48 0.99
C ALA A 229 -29.70 3.09 0.53
N ALA A 230 -29.48 1.81 0.22
CA ALA A 230 -28.20 1.34 -0.31
C ALA A 230 -27.84 2.02 -1.65
N TYR A 231 -28.81 2.13 -2.57
CA TYR A 231 -28.59 2.81 -3.86
C TYR A 231 -28.34 4.32 -3.68
N SER A 232 -29.04 4.97 -2.76
CA SER A 232 -28.81 6.38 -2.41
C SER A 232 -27.39 6.58 -1.86
N ALA A 233 -26.90 5.66 -1.02
CA ALA A 233 -25.52 5.70 -0.51
C ALA A 233 -24.49 5.56 -1.65
N LEU A 234 -24.76 4.73 -2.68
CA LEU A 234 -23.91 4.65 -3.87
C LEU A 234 -23.87 5.98 -4.64
N GLN A 235 -25.02 6.66 -4.80
CA GLN A 235 -25.09 8.00 -5.43
C GLN A 235 -24.29 9.02 -4.63
N ASP A 236 -24.39 8.98 -3.30
CA ASP A 236 -23.72 9.91 -2.40
C ASP A 236 -22.19 9.72 -2.44
N VAL A 237 -21.69 8.49 -2.35
CA VAL A 237 -20.25 8.22 -2.43
C VAL A 237 -19.70 8.52 -3.83
N ASN A 238 -20.45 8.25 -4.90
CA ASN A 238 -20.09 8.69 -6.25
C ASN A 238 -19.97 10.22 -6.32
N ALA A 239 -20.90 10.96 -5.74
CA ALA A 239 -20.83 12.42 -5.67
C ALA A 239 -19.63 12.89 -4.84
N ALA A 240 -19.33 12.27 -3.71
CA ALA A 240 -18.16 12.59 -2.89
C ALA A 240 -16.85 12.44 -3.69
N ILE A 241 -16.70 11.33 -4.43
CA ILE A 241 -15.52 11.09 -5.28
C ILE A 241 -15.43 12.17 -6.37
N ARG A 242 -16.52 12.46 -7.08
CA ARG A 242 -16.54 13.53 -8.11
C ARG A 242 -16.23 14.90 -7.55
N TYR A 243 -16.75 15.24 -6.36
CA TYR A 243 -16.42 16.48 -5.67
C TYR A 243 -14.92 16.56 -5.35
N LEU A 244 -14.33 15.52 -4.80
CA LEU A 244 -12.91 15.46 -4.48
C LEU A 244 -12.03 15.59 -5.73
N LEU A 245 -12.41 14.94 -6.83
CA LEU A 245 -11.70 15.05 -8.11
C LEU A 245 -11.87 16.43 -8.76
N ALA A 246 -13.02 17.08 -8.62
CA ALA A 246 -13.20 18.46 -9.01
C ALA A 246 -12.27 19.42 -8.24
N HIS A 247 -11.95 19.07 -6.99
CA HIS A 247 -11.06 19.82 -6.10
C HIS A 247 -9.66 19.18 -5.98
N ARG A 248 -9.26 18.30 -6.91
CA ARG A 248 -8.00 17.55 -6.82
C ARG A 248 -6.75 18.42 -6.69
N VAL A 249 -6.77 19.61 -7.29
CA VAL A 249 -5.65 20.56 -7.16
C VAL A 249 -5.55 21.10 -5.73
N THR A 250 -6.68 21.44 -5.12
CA THR A 250 -6.75 21.95 -3.73
C THR A 250 -6.28 20.91 -2.72
N TYR A 251 -6.72 19.66 -2.90
CA TYR A 251 -6.37 18.56 -2.00
C TYR A 251 -5.12 17.79 -2.43
N ARG A 252 -4.51 18.14 -3.57
CA ARG A 252 -3.35 17.44 -4.15
C ARG A 252 -3.62 15.95 -4.43
N ILE A 253 -4.81 15.62 -4.93
CA ILE A 253 -5.22 14.25 -5.22
C ILE A 253 -4.69 13.79 -6.57
N ASP A 254 -4.10 12.59 -6.59
CA ASP A 254 -3.76 11.86 -7.81
C ASP A 254 -5.01 11.11 -8.33
N PRO A 255 -5.59 11.53 -9.47
CA PRO A 255 -6.82 10.92 -9.98
C PRO A 255 -6.65 9.47 -10.43
N ASP A 256 -5.41 9.01 -10.62
CA ASP A 256 -5.09 7.65 -11.02
C ASP A 256 -4.87 6.70 -9.82
N LYS A 257 -4.92 7.23 -8.58
CA LYS A 257 -4.68 6.47 -7.35
C LYS A 257 -5.84 6.65 -6.36
N ILE A 258 -7.01 6.10 -6.70
CA ILE A 258 -8.22 6.18 -5.88
C ILE A 258 -8.49 4.82 -5.25
N PHE A 259 -8.64 4.81 -3.94
CA PHE A 259 -8.93 3.65 -3.11
C PHE A 259 -10.22 3.88 -2.33
N LEU A 260 -11.00 2.82 -2.16
CA LEU A 260 -12.19 2.83 -1.29
C LEU A 260 -11.98 1.84 -0.17
N ALA A 261 -12.49 2.16 1.01
CA ALA A 261 -12.59 1.19 2.10
C ALA A 261 -13.87 1.44 2.90
N GLY A 262 -14.38 0.41 3.53
CA GLY A 262 -15.56 0.55 4.38
C GLY A 262 -15.86 -0.68 5.20
N CYS A 263 -16.72 -0.50 6.21
CA CYS A 263 -17.17 -1.54 7.11
C CYS A 263 -18.65 -1.83 6.88
N SER A 264 -19.06 -3.12 6.90
CA SER A 264 -20.47 -3.52 6.84
C SER A 264 -21.22 -2.86 5.66
N ALA A 265 -22.25 -2.06 5.93
CA ALA A 265 -22.95 -1.25 4.93
C ALA A 265 -21.99 -0.38 4.10
N GLY A 266 -20.97 0.23 4.74
CA GLY A 266 -19.95 1.00 4.06
C GLY A 266 -19.08 0.15 3.14
N ALA A 267 -18.78 -1.10 3.51
CA ALA A 267 -18.06 -2.03 2.64
C ALA A 267 -18.92 -2.50 1.45
N ILE A 268 -20.22 -2.69 1.67
CA ILE A 268 -21.18 -2.94 0.57
C ILE A 268 -21.16 -1.76 -0.40
N VAL A 269 -21.20 -0.52 0.10
CA VAL A 269 -21.11 0.67 -0.74
C VAL A 269 -19.76 0.74 -1.45
N ALA A 270 -18.63 0.51 -0.76
CA ALA A 270 -17.29 0.56 -1.35
C ALA A 270 -17.15 -0.43 -2.52
N LEU A 271 -17.53 -1.71 -2.31
CA LEU A 271 -17.49 -2.74 -3.33
C LEU A 271 -18.39 -2.38 -4.52
N ASN A 272 -19.65 -2.05 -4.26
CA ASN A 272 -20.58 -1.77 -5.34
C ASN A 272 -20.22 -0.46 -6.09
N THR A 273 -19.69 0.57 -5.44
CA THR A 273 -19.20 1.78 -6.12
C THR A 273 -18.01 1.47 -7.04
N ALA A 274 -17.13 0.53 -6.67
CA ALA A 274 -15.99 0.16 -7.49
C ALA A 274 -16.35 -0.65 -8.74
N PHE A 275 -17.49 -1.37 -8.70
CA PHE A 275 -17.84 -2.34 -9.74
C PHE A 275 -19.19 -2.08 -10.43
N LEU A 276 -20.05 -1.21 -9.91
CA LEU A 276 -21.29 -0.80 -10.58
C LEU A 276 -21.08 0.46 -11.43
N ASN A 277 -21.79 0.49 -12.53
CA ASN A 277 -22.00 1.69 -13.33
C ASN A 277 -23.41 1.65 -13.92
N ASP A 278 -23.89 2.77 -14.48
CA ASP A 278 -25.25 2.89 -14.99
C ASP A 278 -25.59 1.92 -16.14
N SER A 279 -24.59 1.28 -16.75
CA SER A 279 -24.79 0.24 -17.77
C SER A 279 -24.85 -1.18 -17.18
N ILE A 280 -24.44 -1.36 -15.92
CA ILE A 280 -24.32 -2.66 -15.25
C ILE A 280 -24.99 -2.53 -13.89
N ILE A 281 -26.32 -2.50 -13.90
CA ILE A 281 -27.14 -2.52 -12.69
C ILE A 281 -27.76 -3.92 -12.56
N PRO A 282 -27.52 -4.65 -11.44
CA PRO A 282 -28.14 -5.96 -11.18
C PRO A 282 -29.65 -5.90 -11.32
N GLU A 283 -30.27 -6.99 -11.80
CA GLU A 283 -31.72 -7.08 -12.00
C GLU A 283 -32.49 -6.67 -10.73
N SER A 284 -32.01 -7.11 -9.57
CA SER A 284 -32.58 -6.77 -8.25
C SER A 284 -32.60 -5.28 -7.91
N MET A 285 -31.80 -4.45 -8.60
CA MET A 285 -31.68 -3.00 -8.38
C MET A 285 -32.22 -2.15 -9.52
N GLN A 286 -32.64 -2.74 -10.64
CA GLN A 286 -33.10 -1.99 -11.82
C GLN A 286 -34.32 -1.10 -11.53
N GLU A 287 -35.27 -1.59 -10.75
CA GLU A 287 -36.47 -0.83 -10.38
C GLU A 287 -36.07 0.37 -9.49
N VAL A 288 -35.15 0.17 -8.56
CA VAL A 288 -34.62 1.21 -7.67
C VAL A 288 -33.84 2.26 -8.47
N ALA A 289 -32.99 1.82 -9.39
CA ALA A 289 -32.23 2.72 -10.26
C ALA A 289 -33.16 3.56 -11.18
N ALA A 290 -34.22 2.93 -11.73
CA ALA A 290 -35.20 3.63 -12.52
C ALA A 290 -35.96 4.71 -11.71
N LYS A 291 -36.18 4.47 -10.43
CA LYS A 291 -36.85 5.41 -9.50
C LYS A 291 -35.93 6.56 -9.07
N LEU A 292 -34.69 6.26 -8.70
CA LEU A 292 -33.76 7.22 -8.08
C LEU A 292 -32.83 7.93 -9.09
N GLY A 293 -32.80 7.47 -10.34
CA GLY A 293 -31.92 7.98 -11.37
C GLY A 293 -30.51 7.39 -11.36
N PRO A 294 -29.62 7.90 -12.21
CA PRO A 294 -28.27 7.37 -12.36
C PRO A 294 -27.41 7.56 -11.10
N LEU A 295 -26.32 6.80 -11.00
CA LEU A 295 -25.35 6.92 -9.90
C LEU A 295 -24.73 8.32 -9.81
N SER A 296 -24.64 9.04 -10.94
CA SER A 296 -24.14 10.42 -11.02
C SER A 296 -25.19 11.50 -10.80
N SER A 297 -26.42 11.16 -10.35
CA SER A 297 -27.55 12.08 -10.27
C SER A 297 -27.38 13.27 -9.33
N ILE A 298 -26.51 13.17 -8.31
CA ILE A 298 -26.26 14.28 -7.37
C ILE A 298 -25.26 15.24 -7.99
N PRO A 299 -25.64 16.53 -8.16
CA PRO A 299 -24.72 17.53 -8.72
C PRO A 299 -23.61 17.87 -7.71
N VAL A 300 -22.41 18.11 -8.24
CA VAL A 300 -21.25 18.61 -7.47
C VAL A 300 -20.79 19.93 -8.01
N THR A 301 -20.16 20.77 -7.18
CA THR A 301 -19.66 22.08 -7.58
C THR A 301 -18.17 22.21 -7.22
N PRO A 302 -17.28 22.53 -8.21
CA PRO A 302 -17.58 22.62 -9.64
C PRO A 302 -18.01 21.27 -10.23
N ALA A 303 -18.70 21.27 -11.36
CA ALA A 303 -19.14 20.03 -12.01
C ALA A 303 -17.94 19.17 -12.42
N TYR A 304 -18.09 17.86 -12.26
CA TYR A 304 -17.09 16.87 -12.65
C TYR A 304 -17.81 15.66 -13.26
N ASP A 305 -17.67 15.50 -14.56
CA ASP A 305 -18.35 14.47 -15.35
C ASP A 305 -17.36 13.47 -16.00
N GLU A 306 -16.05 13.65 -15.75
CA GLU A 306 -15.04 12.72 -16.24
C GLU A 306 -15.14 11.36 -15.52
N PRO A 307 -14.94 10.25 -16.22
CA PRO A 307 -14.88 8.95 -15.58
C PRO A 307 -13.68 8.84 -14.64
N PHE A 308 -13.84 8.09 -13.58
CA PHE A 308 -12.76 7.75 -12.65
C PHE A 308 -12.67 6.23 -12.47
N THR A 309 -11.49 5.77 -12.04
CA THR A 309 -11.23 4.34 -11.81
C THR A 309 -10.78 4.13 -10.38
N ILE A 310 -11.39 3.16 -9.71
CA ILE A 310 -10.95 2.70 -8.40
C ILE A 310 -9.84 1.66 -8.59
N ARG A 311 -8.72 1.84 -7.91
CA ARG A 311 -7.58 0.92 -7.98
C ARG A 311 -7.79 -0.32 -7.12
N ALA A 312 -8.21 -0.12 -5.87
CA ALA A 312 -8.50 -1.24 -4.99
C ALA A 312 -9.55 -0.88 -3.93
N VAL A 313 -10.12 -1.93 -3.33
CA VAL A 313 -11.14 -1.84 -2.29
C VAL A 313 -10.71 -2.60 -1.05
N GLY A 314 -10.75 -1.94 0.11
CA GLY A 314 -10.69 -2.54 1.45
C GLY A 314 -12.10 -2.89 1.91
N ASN A 315 -12.44 -4.16 1.86
CA ASN A 315 -13.75 -4.69 2.20
C ASN A 315 -13.73 -5.31 3.61
N MET A 316 -14.31 -4.61 4.58
CA MET A 316 -14.42 -5.10 5.95
C MET A 316 -15.86 -5.59 6.19
N TRP A 317 -16.02 -6.93 6.20
CA TRP A 317 -17.30 -7.65 6.38
C TRP A 317 -18.48 -7.14 5.53
N GLY A 318 -18.21 -6.82 4.27
CA GLY A 318 -19.21 -6.42 3.30
C GLY A 318 -19.62 -7.53 2.33
N ALA A 319 -20.40 -7.15 1.33
CA ALA A 319 -20.94 -8.03 0.31
C ALA A 319 -21.22 -7.27 -0.99
N VAL A 320 -21.44 -8.02 -2.08
CA VAL A 320 -21.99 -7.51 -3.33
C VAL A 320 -23.39 -8.06 -3.58
N LEU A 321 -24.17 -7.34 -4.37
CA LEU A 321 -25.53 -7.78 -4.75
C LEU A 321 -25.52 -8.87 -5.82
N ASP A 322 -24.47 -8.90 -6.64
CA ASP A 322 -24.27 -9.88 -7.71
C ASP A 322 -22.77 -9.99 -7.98
N PRO A 323 -22.11 -11.16 -7.82
CA PRO A 323 -20.70 -11.33 -8.11
C PRO A 323 -20.30 -11.04 -9.56
N GLU A 324 -21.21 -11.13 -10.52
CA GLU A 324 -20.95 -10.84 -11.93
C GLU A 324 -20.50 -9.38 -12.17
N ILE A 325 -20.85 -8.45 -11.26
CA ILE A 325 -20.40 -7.05 -11.34
C ILE A 325 -18.88 -6.92 -11.26
N LEU A 326 -18.19 -7.86 -10.64
CA LEU A 326 -16.73 -7.81 -10.50
C LEU A 326 -15.99 -7.76 -11.85
N LYS A 327 -16.64 -8.14 -12.94
CA LYS A 327 -16.07 -8.10 -14.31
C LYS A 327 -15.98 -6.68 -14.88
N SER A 328 -16.69 -5.72 -14.31
CA SER A 328 -16.85 -4.37 -14.88
C SER A 328 -15.68 -3.42 -14.65
N SER A 329 -14.82 -3.72 -13.71
CA SER A 329 -13.71 -2.86 -13.29
C SER A 329 -12.45 -3.69 -13.06
N SER A 330 -11.28 -3.08 -13.14
CA SER A 330 -9.99 -3.72 -12.84
C SER A 330 -9.61 -3.68 -11.35
N ALA A 331 -10.42 -3.06 -10.49
CA ALA A 331 -10.11 -2.88 -9.08
C ALA A 331 -9.76 -4.20 -8.38
N SER A 332 -8.70 -4.19 -7.59
CA SER A 332 -8.29 -5.30 -6.74
C SER A 332 -9.01 -5.23 -5.39
N ILE A 333 -9.06 -6.35 -4.66
CA ILE A 333 -9.87 -6.45 -3.44
C ILE A 333 -9.05 -7.06 -2.31
N ILE A 334 -9.02 -6.39 -1.15
CA ILE A 334 -8.62 -7.01 0.11
C ILE A 334 -9.83 -7.08 1.04
N SER A 335 -10.09 -8.26 1.61
CA SER A 335 -11.29 -8.51 2.42
C SER A 335 -10.92 -9.06 3.79
N PHE A 336 -11.68 -8.62 4.81
CA PHE A 336 -11.62 -9.10 6.19
C PHE A 336 -13.01 -9.48 6.64
N HIS A 337 -13.25 -10.75 7.05
CA HIS A 337 -14.60 -11.19 7.39
C HIS A 337 -14.60 -12.32 8.44
N GLY A 338 -15.52 -12.24 9.39
CA GLY A 338 -15.83 -13.33 10.30
C GLY A 338 -16.62 -14.44 9.60
N LYS A 339 -16.17 -15.69 9.68
CA LYS A 339 -16.85 -16.81 9.01
C LYS A 339 -18.27 -17.06 9.49
N TYR A 340 -18.57 -16.63 10.70
CA TYR A 340 -19.87 -16.83 11.36
C TYR A 340 -20.56 -15.50 11.65
N ASP A 341 -20.35 -14.50 10.80
CA ASP A 341 -20.97 -13.19 10.91
C ASP A 341 -22.51 -13.35 10.92
N PRO A 342 -23.20 -12.85 11.99
CA PRO A 342 -24.66 -12.99 12.11
C PRO A 342 -25.44 -11.91 11.35
N VAL A 343 -24.77 -10.89 10.81
CA VAL A 343 -25.38 -9.72 10.17
C VAL A 343 -25.21 -9.75 8.67
N VAL A 344 -23.96 -9.69 8.17
CA VAL A 344 -23.65 -9.82 6.76
C VAL A 344 -23.09 -11.22 6.50
N PRO A 345 -23.74 -12.03 5.66
CA PRO A 345 -23.28 -13.39 5.36
C PRO A 345 -21.84 -13.39 4.84
N TYR A 346 -20.99 -14.27 5.38
CA TYR A 346 -19.64 -14.51 4.86
C TYR A 346 -19.67 -15.11 3.45
N GLY A 347 -20.67 -15.97 3.15
CA GLY A 347 -20.99 -16.53 1.85
C GLY A 347 -22.23 -15.89 1.25
N GLU A 348 -23.00 -16.71 0.52
CA GLU A 348 -24.32 -16.33 -0.01
C GLU A 348 -25.37 -16.37 1.09
N GLY A 349 -26.23 -15.35 1.18
CA GLY A 349 -27.32 -15.33 2.16
C GLY A 349 -28.05 -14.00 2.26
N ILE A 350 -28.95 -13.95 3.24
CA ILE A 350 -29.77 -12.79 3.54
C ILE A 350 -29.20 -12.05 4.75
N PRO A 351 -28.88 -10.76 4.63
CA PRO A 351 -28.42 -9.97 5.79
C PRO A 351 -29.42 -10.02 6.94
N PHE A 352 -28.92 -10.04 8.17
CA PHE A 352 -29.70 -10.12 9.41
C PHE A 352 -30.57 -11.37 9.62
N GLU A 353 -30.61 -12.33 8.67
CA GLU A 353 -31.45 -13.51 8.83
C GLU A 353 -31.16 -14.30 10.12
N PRO A 354 -29.92 -14.57 10.53
CA PRO A 354 -29.61 -15.23 11.79
C PRO A 354 -30.13 -14.44 13.01
N PHE A 355 -29.97 -13.12 13.00
CA PHE A 355 -30.44 -12.23 14.06
C PHE A 355 -31.96 -12.24 14.20
N VAL A 356 -32.69 -12.10 13.07
CA VAL A 356 -34.15 -12.11 13.06
C VAL A 356 -34.72 -13.48 13.47
N LYS A 357 -34.08 -14.56 13.05
CA LYS A 357 -34.42 -15.93 13.51
C LYS A 357 -34.30 -16.09 15.02
N GLU A 358 -33.18 -15.62 15.58
CA GLU A 358 -32.94 -15.70 17.03
C GLU A 358 -33.93 -14.85 17.80
N MET A 359 -34.19 -13.62 17.37
CA MET A 359 -35.15 -12.72 17.99
C MET A 359 -36.57 -13.32 18.05
N LEU A 360 -36.98 -14.09 17.03
CA LEU A 360 -38.30 -14.70 16.96
C LEU A 360 -38.35 -16.15 17.46
N ARG A 361 -37.21 -16.71 17.90
CA ARG A 361 -37.08 -18.15 18.26
C ARG A 361 -38.12 -18.65 19.25
N GLU A 362 -38.43 -17.85 20.25
CA GLU A 362 -39.36 -18.22 21.32
C GLU A 362 -40.85 -18.15 20.87
N MET A 363 -41.14 -17.64 19.68
CA MET A 363 -42.51 -17.60 19.14
C MET A 363 -42.83 -18.91 18.41
N PRO A 364 -44.07 -19.42 18.47
CA PRO A 364 -44.50 -20.57 17.69
C PRO A 364 -44.26 -20.35 16.18
N GLY A 365 -43.41 -21.17 15.58
CA GLY A 365 -42.99 -21.01 14.17
C GLY A 365 -42.02 -19.84 13.92
N GLY A 366 -41.44 -19.25 14.98
CA GLY A 366 -40.66 -18.03 14.92
C GLY A 366 -39.42 -18.11 14.04
N SER A 367 -38.73 -19.24 14.01
CA SER A 367 -37.57 -19.43 13.12
C SER A 367 -37.95 -19.36 11.64
N TRP A 368 -39.09 -19.95 11.24
CA TRP A 368 -39.61 -19.85 9.88
C TRP A 368 -40.09 -18.41 9.57
N ALA A 369 -40.81 -17.80 10.50
CA ALA A 369 -41.27 -16.42 10.36
C ALA A 369 -40.10 -15.44 10.23
N GLY A 370 -39.02 -15.65 10.98
CA GLY A 370 -37.81 -14.86 10.91
C GLY A 370 -37.14 -14.93 9.53
N SER A 371 -36.97 -16.12 8.99
CA SER A 371 -36.47 -16.30 7.62
C SER A 371 -37.36 -15.63 6.58
N TYR A 372 -38.68 -15.84 6.68
CA TYR A 372 -39.62 -15.24 5.75
C TYR A 372 -39.60 -13.71 5.79
N LEU A 373 -39.51 -13.13 6.99
CA LEU A 373 -39.46 -11.69 7.16
C LEU A 373 -38.16 -11.11 6.62
N ALA A 374 -37.02 -11.72 6.95
CA ALA A 374 -35.71 -11.27 6.45
C ALA A 374 -35.67 -11.28 4.91
N LYS A 375 -36.11 -12.37 4.28
CA LYS A 375 -36.18 -12.50 2.80
C LYS A 375 -37.13 -11.49 2.14
N LYS A 376 -38.17 -11.06 2.83
CA LYS A 376 -39.12 -10.07 2.31
C LYS A 376 -38.53 -8.65 2.32
N VAL A 377 -37.62 -8.38 3.25
CA VAL A 377 -37.11 -7.03 3.54
C VAL A 377 -35.75 -6.78 2.91
N MET A 378 -34.89 -7.79 2.92
CA MET A 378 -33.50 -7.69 2.48
C MET A 378 -33.28 -8.47 1.19
N PRO A 379 -32.50 -7.92 0.23
CA PRO A 379 -32.03 -8.68 -0.91
C PRO A 379 -31.04 -9.75 -0.45
N GLU A 380 -30.92 -10.81 -1.23
CA GLU A 380 -29.82 -11.75 -1.11
C GLU A 380 -28.51 -11.07 -1.51
N VAL A 381 -27.44 -11.38 -0.77
CA VAL A 381 -26.11 -10.80 -0.99
C VAL A 381 -25.06 -11.90 -1.02
N TYR A 382 -23.93 -11.57 -1.61
CA TYR A 382 -22.76 -12.43 -1.75
C TYR A 382 -21.59 -11.82 -0.96
N GLY A 383 -21.30 -12.43 0.18
CA GLY A 383 -20.28 -11.94 1.10
C GLY A 383 -18.86 -12.20 0.61
N SER A 384 -17.89 -11.87 1.48
CA SER A 384 -16.48 -11.83 1.09
C SER A 384 -15.93 -13.13 0.53
N SER A 385 -16.43 -14.30 0.94
CA SER A 385 -15.96 -15.57 0.35
C SER A 385 -16.44 -15.77 -1.08
N CYS A 386 -17.65 -15.31 -1.42
CA CYS A 386 -18.15 -15.34 -2.79
C CYS A 386 -17.44 -14.31 -3.67
N VAL A 387 -17.20 -13.12 -3.13
CA VAL A 387 -16.42 -12.06 -3.80
C VAL A 387 -15.02 -12.56 -4.15
N ASP A 388 -14.30 -13.15 -3.19
CA ASP A 388 -12.96 -13.69 -3.39
C ASP A 388 -12.94 -14.84 -4.42
N ALA A 389 -13.90 -15.76 -4.33
CA ALA A 389 -14.01 -16.88 -5.25
C ALA A 389 -14.24 -16.42 -6.70
N GLU A 390 -15.18 -15.50 -6.93
CA GLU A 390 -15.46 -14.97 -8.26
C GLU A 390 -14.30 -14.12 -8.78
N ALA A 391 -13.70 -13.26 -7.94
CA ALA A 391 -12.52 -12.47 -8.30
C ALA A 391 -11.37 -13.35 -8.81
N LYS A 392 -11.02 -14.41 -8.07
CA LYS A 392 -9.99 -15.38 -8.47
C LYS A 392 -10.35 -16.13 -9.76
N LYS A 393 -11.60 -16.54 -9.91
CA LYS A 393 -12.10 -17.22 -11.11
C LYS A 393 -11.92 -16.38 -12.37
N ILE A 394 -12.10 -15.08 -12.28
CA ILE A 394 -11.91 -14.13 -13.41
C ILE A 394 -10.49 -13.57 -13.51
N GLY A 395 -9.54 -14.09 -12.71
CA GLY A 395 -8.11 -13.68 -12.74
C GLY A 395 -7.84 -12.32 -12.09
N LYS A 396 -8.71 -11.83 -11.22
CA LYS A 396 -8.56 -10.58 -10.48
C LYS A 396 -7.78 -10.81 -9.18
N LEU A 397 -6.90 -9.86 -8.81
CA LEU A 397 -6.22 -9.89 -7.52
C LEU A 397 -7.25 -9.72 -6.38
N SER A 398 -7.33 -10.74 -5.54
CA SER A 398 -8.17 -10.74 -4.35
C SER A 398 -7.48 -11.46 -3.20
N VAL A 399 -7.44 -10.80 -2.05
CA VAL A 399 -6.89 -11.32 -0.80
C VAL A 399 -7.99 -11.37 0.25
N LEU A 400 -8.26 -12.57 0.80
CA LEU A 400 -9.29 -12.75 1.83
C LEU A 400 -8.69 -13.21 3.14
N HIS A 401 -8.82 -12.37 4.17
CA HIS A 401 -8.53 -12.69 5.57
C HIS A 401 -9.81 -13.12 6.28
N SER A 402 -9.85 -14.40 6.65
CA SER A 402 -11.02 -15.02 7.29
C SER A 402 -10.78 -15.32 8.75
N TYR A 403 -11.71 -14.91 9.62
CA TYR A 403 -11.61 -15.06 11.07
C TYR A 403 -12.65 -16.07 11.58
N ASN A 404 -12.26 -17.01 12.43
CA ASN A 404 -13.18 -17.98 13.02
C ASN A 404 -13.91 -17.38 14.23
N ILE A 405 -14.67 -16.33 13.99
CA ILE A 405 -15.33 -15.51 15.01
C ILE A 405 -16.83 -15.39 14.68
N HIS A 406 -17.67 -15.48 15.72
CA HIS A 406 -19.12 -15.23 15.71
C HIS A 406 -19.41 -13.77 16.04
N LYS A 407 -18.99 -12.85 15.18
CA LYS A 407 -19.11 -11.42 15.42
C LYS A 407 -19.17 -10.70 14.09
N HIS A 408 -19.94 -9.60 14.06
CA HIS A 408 -20.05 -8.74 12.89
C HIS A 408 -18.90 -7.72 12.84
N THR A 409 -18.84 -6.80 13.79
CA THR A 409 -17.80 -5.78 13.85
C THR A 409 -16.52 -6.33 14.50
N LEU A 410 -15.55 -6.76 13.69
CA LEU A 410 -14.35 -7.45 14.17
C LEU A 410 -13.39 -6.57 14.98
N VAL A 411 -13.33 -5.29 14.67
CA VAL A 411 -12.31 -4.36 15.22
C VAL A 411 -12.66 -3.75 16.57
N ARG A 412 -13.75 -4.19 17.22
CA ARG A 412 -14.17 -3.67 18.51
C ARG A 412 -14.22 -4.77 19.57
N ASN A 413 -13.99 -4.39 20.81
CA ASN A 413 -14.20 -5.25 21.96
C ASN A 413 -15.70 -5.29 22.30
N ASP A 414 -16.28 -6.48 22.54
CA ASP A 414 -17.69 -6.64 22.81
C ASP A 414 -18.14 -6.02 24.16
N ASP A 415 -17.23 -6.02 25.14
CA ASP A 415 -17.55 -5.57 26.50
C ASP A 415 -17.43 -4.04 26.63
N THR A 416 -16.45 -3.43 25.96
CA THR A 416 -16.14 -2.00 26.10
C THR A 416 -16.54 -1.16 24.90
N GLY A 417 -16.75 -1.76 23.73
CA GLY A 417 -16.95 -1.05 22.45
C GLY A 417 -15.67 -0.39 21.90
N GLU A 418 -14.58 -0.43 22.65
CA GLU A 418 -13.28 0.15 22.23
C GLU A 418 -12.65 -0.62 21.07
N LEU A 419 -11.82 0.06 20.30
CA LEU A 419 -11.05 -0.56 19.23
C LEU A 419 -10.07 -1.59 19.81
N ASN A 420 -9.97 -2.73 19.13
CA ASN A 420 -9.06 -3.82 19.49
C ASN A 420 -7.87 -3.90 18.54
N GLU A 421 -6.99 -4.87 18.75
CA GLU A 421 -5.76 -5.09 17.95
C GLU A 421 -6.01 -5.35 16.45
N LEU A 422 -7.18 -5.89 16.10
CA LEU A 422 -7.52 -6.11 14.69
C LEU A 422 -7.67 -4.80 13.90
N HIS A 423 -7.97 -3.69 14.58
CA HIS A 423 -8.04 -2.39 13.92
C HIS A 423 -6.67 -2.00 13.31
N GLU A 424 -5.60 -2.19 14.06
CA GLU A 424 -4.23 -1.93 13.58
C GLU A 424 -3.80 -2.96 12.53
N GLU A 425 -4.07 -4.24 12.77
CA GLU A 425 -3.77 -5.31 11.80
C GLU A 425 -4.44 -5.04 10.44
N PHE A 426 -5.69 -4.56 10.43
CA PHE A 426 -6.40 -4.26 9.19
C PHE A 426 -5.80 -3.06 8.47
N PHE A 427 -5.41 -2.02 9.23
CA PHE A 427 -4.69 -0.89 8.67
C PHE A 427 -3.40 -1.34 7.96
N GLU A 428 -2.53 -2.06 8.66
CA GLU A 428 -1.25 -2.51 8.11
C GLU A 428 -1.43 -3.33 6.82
N LYS A 429 -2.34 -4.29 6.84
CA LYS A 429 -2.62 -5.16 5.68
C LYS A 429 -3.23 -4.41 4.51
N MET A 430 -4.19 -3.51 4.77
CA MET A 430 -4.78 -2.66 3.72
C MET A 430 -3.75 -1.72 3.13
N ASN A 431 -2.96 -1.06 3.98
CA ASN A 431 -1.96 -0.12 3.51
C ASN A 431 -0.90 -0.81 2.64
N THR A 432 -0.38 -1.96 3.09
CA THR A 432 0.55 -2.76 2.28
C THR A 432 -0.07 -3.14 0.94
N PHE A 433 -1.31 -3.63 0.94
CA PHE A 433 -2.01 -4.02 -0.28
C PHE A 433 -2.21 -2.83 -1.24
N PHE A 434 -2.55 -1.65 -0.74
CA PHE A 434 -2.73 -0.45 -1.57
C PHE A 434 -1.40 0.08 -2.12
N VAL A 435 -0.32 -0.01 -1.33
CA VAL A 435 1.02 0.35 -1.80
C VAL A 435 1.47 -0.61 -2.90
N ASP A 436 1.28 -1.92 -2.73
CA ASP A 436 1.59 -2.93 -3.76
C ASP A 436 0.82 -2.65 -5.06
N GLU A 437 -0.45 -2.25 -4.98
CA GLU A 437 -1.25 -1.84 -6.14
C GLU A 437 -0.70 -0.58 -6.82
N MET A 438 -0.14 0.36 -6.07
CA MET A 438 0.51 1.55 -6.64
C MET A 438 1.85 1.23 -7.29
N ILE A 439 2.62 0.33 -6.71
CA ILE A 439 3.92 -0.11 -7.21
C ILE A 439 3.75 -0.98 -8.46
N GLY A 440 2.75 -1.86 -8.45
CA GLY A 440 2.55 -2.90 -9.46
C GLY A 440 3.49 -4.07 -9.23
N GLN A 441 4.68 -4.05 -9.84
CA GLN A 441 5.66 -5.10 -9.62
C GLN A 441 6.85 -4.59 -8.81
N PRO A 442 7.17 -5.20 -7.66
CA PRO A 442 8.30 -4.80 -6.84
C PRO A 442 9.63 -5.05 -7.56
N VAL A 443 10.64 -4.33 -7.12
CA VAL A 443 12.01 -4.52 -7.63
C VAL A 443 12.48 -5.93 -7.29
N ALA A 444 12.92 -6.65 -8.32
CA ALA A 444 13.55 -7.96 -8.18
C ALA A 444 14.94 -7.93 -8.82
N LEU A 445 15.89 -8.61 -8.18
CA LEU A 445 17.25 -8.71 -8.67
C LEU A 445 17.38 -9.91 -9.60
N GLN A 446 17.86 -9.67 -10.81
CA GLN A 446 18.25 -10.71 -11.73
C GLN A 446 19.78 -10.77 -11.83
N HIS A 447 20.30 -11.98 -11.78
CA HIS A 447 21.70 -12.28 -12.05
C HIS A 447 21.87 -12.67 -13.52
N SER A 448 22.89 -12.13 -14.18
CA SER A 448 23.14 -12.48 -15.58
C SER A 448 23.65 -13.91 -15.74
N PHE A 449 23.01 -14.71 -16.58
CA PHE A 449 23.46 -16.07 -16.90
C PHE A 449 24.81 -16.13 -17.61
N SER A 450 25.22 -15.06 -18.28
CA SER A 450 26.48 -15.01 -19.06
C SER A 450 27.63 -14.34 -18.32
N ASP A 451 27.34 -13.64 -17.23
CA ASP A 451 28.31 -12.87 -16.45
C ASP A 451 27.94 -12.89 -14.97
N SER A 452 28.68 -13.69 -14.20
CA SER A 452 28.44 -13.88 -12.77
C SER A 452 28.65 -12.64 -11.90
N GLN A 453 29.20 -11.58 -12.44
CA GLN A 453 29.42 -10.30 -11.76
C GLN A 453 28.36 -9.25 -12.12
N LEU A 454 27.47 -9.53 -13.08
CA LEU A 454 26.48 -8.57 -13.56
C LEU A 454 25.13 -8.80 -12.91
N PHE A 455 24.64 -7.78 -12.19
CA PHE A 455 23.34 -7.73 -11.56
C PHE A 455 22.48 -6.65 -12.20
N LEU A 456 21.19 -6.95 -12.36
CA LEU A 456 20.23 -6.04 -12.98
C LEU A 456 18.86 -6.14 -12.29
N ILE A 457 18.10 -5.07 -12.38
CA ILE A 457 16.70 -5.05 -11.97
C ILE A 457 15.87 -5.68 -13.10
N GLU A 458 15.02 -6.66 -12.77
CA GLU A 458 14.19 -7.38 -13.75
C GLU A 458 13.26 -6.46 -14.54
N GLN A 459 12.75 -5.40 -13.87
CA GLN A 459 11.77 -4.49 -14.44
C GLN A 459 12.27 -3.04 -14.36
N PRO A 460 13.27 -2.71 -15.19
CA PRO A 460 13.93 -1.41 -15.12
C PRO A 460 12.99 -0.23 -15.43
N ASP A 461 11.94 -0.45 -16.22
CA ASP A 461 10.97 0.59 -16.60
C ASP A 461 10.06 1.02 -15.43
N ASN A 462 9.97 0.20 -14.37
CA ASN A 462 9.25 0.53 -13.16
C ASN A 462 10.08 1.37 -12.17
N VAL A 463 11.35 1.63 -12.47
CA VAL A 463 12.26 2.41 -11.63
C VAL A 463 12.57 3.75 -12.27
N LYS A 464 12.23 4.83 -11.57
CA LYS A 464 12.49 6.21 -12.00
C LYS A 464 13.94 6.63 -11.78
N ASP A 465 14.48 6.26 -10.62
CA ASP A 465 15.85 6.56 -10.20
C ASP A 465 16.30 5.57 -9.13
N CYS A 466 17.58 5.18 -9.13
CA CYS A 466 18.11 4.31 -8.09
C CYS A 466 19.62 4.44 -7.92
N SER A 467 20.09 4.20 -6.72
CA SER A 467 21.49 4.20 -6.29
C SER A 467 21.84 2.86 -5.66
N TRP A 468 23.03 2.35 -5.95
CA TRP A 468 23.48 1.05 -5.48
C TRP A 468 24.61 1.17 -4.47
N SER A 469 24.61 0.27 -3.51
CA SER A 469 25.70 0.06 -2.58
C SER A 469 25.93 -1.43 -2.34
N ILE A 470 27.11 -1.81 -1.90
CA ILE A 470 27.43 -3.19 -1.54
C ILE A 470 28.26 -3.23 -0.27
N GLN A 471 27.86 -4.10 0.65
CA GLN A 471 28.68 -4.50 1.79
C GLN A 471 29.51 -5.71 1.37
N ASP A 472 30.79 -5.74 1.78
CA ASP A 472 31.74 -6.82 1.50
C ASP A 472 31.97 -7.11 0.00
N GLY A 473 31.94 -6.05 -0.80
CA GLY A 473 32.22 -6.08 -2.21
C GLY A 473 32.53 -4.70 -2.78
N PHE A 474 32.59 -4.62 -4.09
CA PHE A 474 32.80 -3.39 -4.85
C PHE A 474 31.86 -3.36 -6.05
N ILE A 475 31.26 -2.21 -6.33
CA ILE A 475 30.60 -1.96 -7.61
C ILE A 475 31.68 -1.41 -8.53
N THR A 476 32.07 -2.18 -9.53
CA THR A 476 33.18 -1.81 -10.44
C THR A 476 32.69 -1.01 -11.63
N GLU A 477 31.44 -1.19 -12.02
CA GLU A 477 30.87 -0.53 -13.18
C GLU A 477 29.36 -0.32 -13.01
N SER A 478 28.85 0.82 -13.50
CA SER A 478 27.42 1.07 -13.69
C SER A 478 27.17 1.18 -15.20
N LEU A 479 26.57 0.13 -15.77
CA LEU A 479 26.27 0.08 -17.20
C LEU A 479 25.02 0.90 -17.53
N ARG A 480 24.04 0.88 -16.62
CA ARG A 480 22.82 1.67 -16.61
C ARG A 480 22.44 1.94 -15.16
N PRO A 481 21.55 2.90 -14.86
CA PRO A 481 21.08 3.10 -13.48
C PRO A 481 20.58 1.81 -12.81
N THR A 482 19.96 0.92 -13.57
CA THR A 482 19.37 -0.36 -13.11
C THR A 482 20.28 -1.57 -13.34
N GLN A 483 21.57 -1.37 -13.67
CA GLN A 483 22.53 -2.46 -13.95
C GLN A 483 23.89 -2.14 -13.38
N VAL A 484 24.43 -3.05 -12.57
CA VAL A 484 25.74 -2.89 -11.94
C VAL A 484 26.58 -4.15 -12.09
N ARG A 485 27.90 -3.94 -12.23
CA ARG A 485 28.88 -5.00 -12.13
C ARG A 485 29.49 -4.97 -10.74
N VAL A 486 29.50 -6.12 -10.09
CA VAL A 486 29.95 -6.29 -8.70
C VAL A 486 31.16 -7.19 -8.66
N LEU A 487 32.14 -6.84 -7.85
CA LEU A 487 33.26 -7.69 -7.48
C LEU A 487 33.17 -8.00 -5.98
N LEU A 488 33.07 -9.29 -5.65
CA LEU A 488 32.98 -9.75 -4.27
C LEU A 488 34.37 -9.86 -3.63
N LYS A 489 34.45 -9.68 -2.32
CA LYS A 489 35.64 -9.98 -1.53
C LYS A 489 35.77 -11.49 -1.38
N GLY A 490 36.94 -12.05 -1.67
CA GLY A 490 37.20 -13.49 -1.49
C GLY A 490 37.21 -13.90 -0.02
N GLU A 491 36.88 -15.15 0.25
CA GLU A 491 36.87 -15.89 1.54
C GLU A 491 35.91 -15.35 2.63
N SER A 492 34.83 -16.05 2.85
CA SER A 492 33.95 -16.02 4.04
C SER A 492 33.30 -14.68 4.39
N HIS A 493 32.85 -13.93 3.43
CA HIS A 493 32.01 -12.75 3.64
C HIS A 493 30.59 -13.06 3.18
N ASN A 494 29.60 -12.44 3.81
CA ASN A 494 28.22 -12.44 3.35
C ASN A 494 27.97 -11.10 2.62
N PRO A 495 28.28 -11.00 1.34
CA PRO A 495 28.10 -9.75 0.61
C PRO A 495 26.61 -9.45 0.47
N VAL A 496 26.25 -8.20 0.77
CA VAL A 496 24.89 -7.70 0.64
C VAL A 496 24.87 -6.57 -0.37
N LEU A 497 24.18 -6.78 -1.47
CA LEU A 497 23.92 -5.77 -2.48
C LEU A 497 22.62 -5.05 -2.15
N THR A 498 22.67 -3.73 -2.03
CA THR A 498 21.49 -2.90 -1.70
C THR A 498 21.25 -1.91 -2.83
N VAL A 499 19.99 -1.77 -3.22
CA VAL A 499 19.51 -0.71 -4.08
C VAL A 499 18.50 0.15 -3.32
N LYS A 500 18.69 1.46 -3.38
CA LYS A 500 17.70 2.45 -2.93
C LYS A 500 17.23 3.23 -4.12
N GLY A 501 15.95 3.52 -4.20
CA GLY A 501 15.44 4.22 -5.35
C GLY A 501 14.01 4.71 -5.20
N VAL A 502 13.48 5.11 -6.34
CA VAL A 502 12.10 5.60 -6.47
C VAL A 502 11.46 4.86 -7.64
N TYR A 503 10.32 4.26 -7.40
CA TYR A 503 9.49 3.69 -8.47
C TYR A 503 8.96 4.76 -9.42
N ALA A 504 8.52 4.38 -10.60
CA ALA A 504 7.82 5.26 -11.53
C ALA A 504 6.56 5.89 -10.93
N SER A 505 6.00 5.26 -9.91
CA SER A 505 4.86 5.76 -9.10
C SER A 505 5.23 6.80 -8.03
N ASP A 506 6.49 7.26 -7.98
CA ASP A 506 7.07 8.17 -6.98
C ASP A 506 7.17 7.58 -5.56
N ILE A 507 7.07 6.28 -5.40
CA ILE A 507 7.22 5.58 -4.13
C ILE A 507 8.68 5.25 -3.90
N ALA A 508 9.21 5.57 -2.71
CA ALA A 508 10.55 5.19 -2.30
C ALA A 508 10.65 3.69 -2.04
N PHE A 509 11.82 3.11 -2.35
CA PHE A 509 12.12 1.73 -2.00
C PHE A 509 13.57 1.56 -1.55
N GLU A 510 13.80 0.53 -0.75
CA GLU A 510 15.13 0.03 -0.38
C GLU A 510 15.07 -1.50 -0.34
N GLU A 511 15.83 -2.15 -1.21
CA GLU A 511 15.89 -3.60 -1.30
C GLU A 511 17.33 -4.09 -1.13
N SER A 512 17.50 -5.22 -0.43
CA SER A 512 18.81 -5.80 -0.13
C SER A 512 18.81 -7.31 -0.37
N TRP A 513 19.88 -7.79 -1.01
CA TRP A 513 20.05 -9.21 -1.32
C TRP A 513 21.39 -9.72 -0.83
N GLU A 514 21.37 -10.84 -0.10
CA GLU A 514 22.58 -11.59 0.18
C GLU A 514 23.05 -12.30 -1.08
N LEU A 515 24.25 -11.99 -1.54
CA LEU A 515 24.84 -12.63 -2.70
C LEU A 515 25.56 -13.89 -2.22
N LYS A 516 25.04 -15.05 -2.58
CA LYS A 516 25.69 -16.33 -2.29
C LYS A 516 26.73 -16.61 -3.37
N GLU A 517 27.93 -17.05 -2.96
CA GLU A 517 28.89 -17.64 -3.89
C GLU A 517 28.23 -18.86 -4.56
N HIS A 518 28.23 -18.87 -5.88
CA HIS A 518 27.83 -20.02 -6.71
C HIS A 518 29.05 -20.79 -7.19
#